data_753c26f374ce5b746c51fa2046b40007
#
_entry.id   753c26f374ce5b746c51fa2046b40007
#
_cell.length_a   1.000
_cell.length_b   1.000
_cell.length_c   1.000
_cell.angle_alpha   90.00
_cell.angle_beta   90.00
_cell.angle_gamma   90.00
#
_symmetry.space_group_name_H-M   'P 1'
#
loop_
_entity.id
_entity.type
_entity.pdbx_description
1 polymer ?
#
loop_
_entity_poly.entity_id
_entity_poly.type
_entity_poly.pdbx_seq_one_letter_code
_entity_poly.pdbx_strand_id
1 'polypeptide(L)'
;MFTSFCPALRPVFNQGRETMLSKKLIVRAGLSCVALGFISGAVLADDADAILKRAAAAMGEPKTIRYVAEGTGYTYGQAFLPGTAWPKITVHSMIRTINYDTASMREEITLSRAEPKGGGGYPLSGQQRNDQFVSGNLAWNMAGSNVQPGPRYIDDRVHQLWITPHGVIKAAMKNKASVSFSTSKDGKSVAAVKFTEPGKFSATAFINESYMVERVESRLPDPVVGEVAAVTTYGDYRDVSGSKFPMHIRQSQGGFPVLDVNVKEVQPGASADIKVPELVEKYSERVLAEKVAEGVWHIAGGSHNSVAIEMKDHMVLVEAPLNDGRSGPVIEQVNKLVPGKPIRFMINTHNHFDHAGGVRTAAASGLTIVTQAGNKAYFEKNLAAKNTIAPDLLTKSKKKAKIVTVGDKMEMKDATRSIEIHRVKDGVHNDTFLMVYLPKEKLLIEADAYTPLPPNAPVPATPNANNVNLIDNIERLKFDVAKILPLHGRVVPVGELYATASRKR
;
A
#
# COMPACT_ATOMS: atom_id res chain seq x y z
N MET A 1 -19.18 56.58 -3.47
CA MET A 1 -18.38 57.74 -3.89
C MET A 1 -17.20 57.20 -4.70
N PHE A 2 -17.21 57.61 -5.97
CA PHE A 2 -16.09 57.73 -6.92
C PHE A 2 -15.18 56.49 -7.15
N THR A 3 -15.35 55.76 -8.27
CA THR A 3 -14.86 56.00 -9.68
C THR A 3 -13.33 56.01 -9.76
N SER A 4 -12.56 55.39 -10.65
CA SER A 4 -12.80 55.11 -12.06
C SER A 4 -11.56 54.48 -12.68
N PHE A 5 -11.74 53.66 -13.69
CA PHE A 5 -11.13 53.58 -15.01
C PHE A 5 -9.74 52.94 -15.24
N CYS A 6 -9.86 51.92 -16.07
CA CYS A 6 -8.90 51.43 -17.10
C CYS A 6 -8.44 52.54 -18.05
N PRO A 7 -7.39 52.39 -18.91
CA PRO A 7 -7.52 51.53 -20.07
C PRO A 7 -6.24 50.80 -20.60
N ALA A 8 -6.51 49.91 -21.53
CA ALA A 8 -5.62 49.16 -22.39
C ALA A 8 -4.96 50.02 -23.47
N LEU A 9 -3.80 49.54 -24.02
CA LEU A 9 -3.35 49.86 -25.37
C LEU A 9 -2.50 48.71 -25.93
N ARG A 10 -2.95 48.13 -27.03
CA ARG A 10 -2.13 47.52 -28.08
C ARG A 10 -1.82 48.62 -29.12
N PRO A 11 -0.74 48.52 -29.89
CA PRO A 11 -0.86 48.23 -31.32
C PRO A 11 0.25 47.32 -31.89
N VAL A 12 -0.05 46.53 -32.90
CA VAL A 12 -0.18 46.65 -34.34
C VAL A 12 1.15 46.51 -35.15
N PHE A 13 1.10 45.51 -35.99
CA PHE A 13 1.89 45.10 -37.16
C PHE A 13 2.72 46.18 -37.88
N ASN A 14 3.88 45.78 -38.42
CA ASN A 14 4.13 46.02 -39.86
C ASN A 14 5.08 45.00 -40.50
N GLN A 15 4.73 44.60 -41.71
CA GLN A 15 5.49 43.79 -42.67
C GLN A 15 6.42 44.67 -43.47
N GLY A 16 7.51 44.10 -43.96
CA GLY A 16 8.35 44.72 -44.99
C GLY A 16 9.26 43.70 -45.65
N ARG A 17 8.97 43.41 -46.91
CA ARG A 17 9.64 42.52 -47.85
C ARG A 17 10.90 43.13 -48.45
N GLU A 18 11.66 42.20 -49.10
CA GLU A 18 12.54 42.36 -50.31
C GLU A 18 14.01 42.67 -50.03
N THR A 19 15.00 42.20 -50.71
CA THR A 19 15.30 41.26 -51.80
C THR A 19 16.82 41.17 -51.95
N MET A 20 17.27 40.00 -52.38
CA MET A 20 18.40 39.64 -53.28
C MET A 20 19.78 40.41 -53.26
N LEU A 21 20.84 39.68 -53.20
CA LEU A 21 21.86 39.34 -54.21
C LEU A 21 23.25 39.02 -53.62
N SER A 22 23.61 37.80 -53.84
CA SER A 22 24.92 37.21 -54.14
C SER A 22 26.23 37.93 -53.81
N LYS A 23 27.13 37.16 -53.14
CA LYS A 23 28.50 36.90 -53.72
C LYS A 23 29.13 35.70 -53.00
N LYS A 24 29.57 34.75 -53.81
CA LYS A 24 30.35 33.59 -53.39
C LYS A 24 31.71 34.01 -52.86
N LEU A 25 32.07 33.52 -51.68
CA LEU A 25 33.48 33.46 -51.29
C LEU A 25 33.73 32.03 -50.78
N ILE A 26 34.49 31.26 -51.53
CA ILE A 26 34.94 29.91 -51.21
C ILE A 26 36.11 30.07 -50.24
N VAL A 27 35.95 29.72 -48.94
CA VAL A 27 37.08 29.48 -48.06
C VAL A 27 37.03 27.97 -47.71
N ARG A 28 38.00 27.25 -48.18
CA ARG A 28 38.31 25.90 -47.76
C ARG A 28 38.83 26.00 -46.33
N ALA A 29 38.04 25.56 -45.36
CA ALA A 29 38.51 25.25 -44.02
C ALA A 29 38.30 23.75 -43.80
N GLY A 30 39.41 23.07 -43.48
CA GLY A 30 39.44 21.61 -43.31
C GLY A 30 38.53 21.15 -42.19
N LEU A 31 37.70 20.18 -42.52
CA LEU A 31 36.94 19.41 -41.55
C LEU A 31 37.88 18.47 -40.80
N SER A 32 38.37 18.90 -39.66
CA SER A 32 38.84 17.94 -38.65
C SER A 32 37.60 17.33 -38.01
N CYS A 33 37.19 16.18 -38.49
CA CYS A 33 36.25 15.32 -37.78
C CYS A 33 36.91 14.84 -36.47
N VAL A 34 36.69 15.58 -35.40
CA VAL A 34 36.81 15.01 -34.06
C VAL A 34 35.63 14.04 -33.92
N ALA A 35 35.90 12.78 -34.19
CA ALA A 35 35.02 11.68 -33.79
C ALA A 35 34.97 11.69 -32.26
N LEU A 36 33.95 12.37 -31.70
CA LEU A 36 33.49 12.09 -30.35
C LEU A 36 32.99 10.63 -30.38
N GLY A 37 33.88 9.71 -30.07
CA GLY A 37 33.53 8.36 -29.76
C GLY A 37 32.59 8.38 -28.57
N PHE A 38 31.30 8.22 -28.82
CA PHE A 38 30.40 7.68 -27.81
C PHE A 38 30.95 6.30 -27.46
N ILE A 39 31.79 6.25 -26.44
CA ILE A 39 32.03 5.01 -25.72
C ILE A 39 30.71 4.71 -25.05
N SER A 40 29.81 4.01 -25.76
CA SER A 40 28.77 3.20 -25.14
C SER A 40 29.51 2.16 -24.31
N GLY A 41 29.84 2.51 -23.07
CA GLY A 41 30.40 1.58 -22.14
C GLY A 41 29.37 0.44 -22.02
N ALA A 42 29.64 -0.70 -22.62
CA ALA A 42 29.11 -1.95 -22.19
C ALA A 42 29.56 -2.06 -20.74
N VAL A 43 28.67 -1.72 -19.81
CA VAL A 43 28.88 -1.89 -18.37
C VAL A 43 28.92 -3.39 -18.16
N LEU A 44 30.11 -3.89 -17.97
CA LEU A 44 30.40 -5.31 -17.89
C LEU A 44 29.79 -5.84 -16.58
N ALA A 45 29.09 -6.97 -16.66
CA ALA A 45 28.63 -7.71 -15.48
C ALA A 45 29.78 -8.00 -14.53
N ASP A 46 30.99 -8.17 -15.06
CA ASP A 46 32.24 -8.35 -14.31
C ASP A 46 32.54 -7.20 -13.34
N ASP A 47 32.21 -5.95 -13.70
CA ASP A 47 32.42 -4.80 -12.82
C ASP A 47 31.42 -4.80 -11.64
N ALA A 48 30.16 -5.21 -11.87
CA ALA A 48 29.17 -5.31 -10.80
C ALA A 48 29.57 -6.39 -9.79
N ASP A 49 30.00 -7.55 -10.25
CA ASP A 49 30.48 -8.65 -9.42
C ASP A 49 31.67 -8.24 -8.57
N ALA A 50 32.63 -7.50 -9.15
CA ALA A 50 33.83 -7.03 -8.43
C ALA A 50 33.43 -6.04 -7.31
N ILE A 51 32.52 -5.10 -7.58
CA ILE A 51 32.01 -4.15 -6.58
C ILE A 51 31.24 -4.88 -5.47
N LEU A 52 30.36 -5.82 -5.84
CA LEU A 52 29.55 -6.58 -4.87
C LEU A 52 30.43 -7.44 -3.97
N LYS A 53 31.47 -8.13 -4.50
CA LYS A 53 32.42 -8.89 -3.71
C LYS A 53 33.20 -8.01 -2.73
N ARG A 54 33.64 -6.82 -3.16
CA ARG A 54 34.32 -5.86 -2.28
C ARG A 54 33.37 -5.32 -1.20
N ALA A 55 32.13 -5.04 -1.54
CA ALA A 55 31.12 -4.59 -0.58
C ALA A 55 30.80 -5.70 0.44
N ALA A 56 30.62 -6.94 -0.01
CA ALA A 56 30.41 -8.07 0.88
C ALA A 56 31.58 -8.25 1.85
N ALA A 57 32.84 -8.23 1.34
CA ALA A 57 34.03 -8.33 2.18
C ALA A 57 34.16 -7.16 3.17
N ALA A 58 33.89 -5.93 2.74
CA ALA A 58 33.99 -4.74 3.59
C ALA A 58 32.93 -4.69 4.68
N MET A 59 31.71 -5.16 4.38
CA MET A 59 30.58 -5.15 5.31
C MET A 59 30.50 -6.41 6.17
N GLY A 60 31.25 -7.46 5.84
CA GLY A 60 31.08 -8.80 6.39
C GLY A 60 29.95 -9.56 5.72
N GLU A 61 29.98 -10.88 5.83
CA GLU A 61 29.05 -11.78 5.16
C GLU A 61 28.23 -12.63 6.16
N PRO A 62 27.48 -12.02 7.08
CA PRO A 62 26.69 -12.79 8.02
C PRO A 62 25.60 -13.59 7.28
N LYS A 63 25.43 -14.87 7.68
CA LYS A 63 24.30 -15.69 7.22
C LYS A 63 23.00 -15.26 7.88
N THR A 64 23.11 -14.86 9.13
CA THR A 64 21.99 -14.40 9.95
C THR A 64 22.36 -13.11 10.66
N ILE A 65 21.38 -12.26 10.87
CA ILE A 65 21.50 -11.03 11.64
C ILE A 65 20.26 -10.85 12.50
N ARG A 66 20.45 -10.48 13.76
CA ARG A 66 19.40 -9.94 14.61
C ARG A 66 19.76 -8.51 14.99
N TYR A 67 18.78 -7.59 14.93
CA TYR A 67 18.98 -6.24 15.45
C TYR A 67 17.73 -5.73 16.17
N VAL A 68 17.96 -4.82 17.12
CA VAL A 68 16.92 -4.14 17.89
C VAL A 68 16.97 -2.65 17.56
N ALA A 69 15.84 -2.05 17.28
CA ALA A 69 15.74 -0.63 16.95
C ALA A 69 14.50 0.00 17.61
N GLU A 70 14.51 1.31 17.75
CA GLU A 70 13.39 2.13 18.25
C GLU A 70 13.31 3.44 17.47
N GLY A 71 12.15 4.10 17.47
CA GLY A 71 11.99 5.37 16.80
C GLY A 71 10.57 5.65 16.34
N THR A 72 10.43 6.07 15.09
CA THR A 72 9.17 6.44 14.49
C THR A 72 8.86 5.50 13.32
N GLY A 73 7.63 5.03 13.27
CA GLY A 73 7.04 4.37 12.11
C GLY A 73 5.83 5.13 11.59
N TYR A 74 5.26 4.62 10.50
CA TYR A 74 4.06 5.19 9.89
C TYR A 74 3.19 4.05 9.33
N THR A 75 1.88 4.21 9.43
CA THR A 75 0.93 3.18 9.00
C THR A 75 0.68 3.31 7.49
N TYR A 76 1.52 2.64 6.69
CA TYR A 76 1.47 2.64 5.24
C TYR A 76 0.09 2.25 4.71
N GLY A 77 -0.40 3.01 3.73
CA GLY A 77 -1.71 2.79 3.11
C GLY A 77 -2.91 3.28 3.90
N GLN A 78 -2.71 3.91 5.08
CA GLN A 78 -3.79 4.30 6.01
C GLN A 78 -3.96 5.81 6.14
N ALA A 79 -3.71 6.57 5.07
CA ALA A 79 -3.83 8.02 5.08
C ALA A 79 -5.27 8.50 5.35
N PHE A 80 -5.41 9.51 6.22
CA PHE A 80 -6.71 10.11 6.52
C PHE A 80 -7.39 10.74 5.30
N LEU A 81 -6.59 11.36 4.43
CA LEU A 81 -6.99 11.85 3.12
C LEU A 81 -6.25 11.10 2.02
N PRO A 82 -6.88 10.80 0.88
CA PRO A 82 -6.23 10.09 -0.21
C PRO A 82 -4.99 10.85 -0.73
N GLY A 83 -3.86 10.15 -0.85
CA GLY A 83 -2.62 10.72 -1.38
C GLY A 83 -1.87 11.65 -0.43
N THR A 84 -2.18 11.64 0.86
CA THR A 84 -1.43 12.37 1.91
C THR A 84 -0.48 11.46 2.68
N ALA A 85 0.26 12.03 3.63
CA ALA A 85 1.20 11.30 4.48
C ALA A 85 0.52 10.24 5.34
N TRP A 86 1.27 9.18 5.64
CA TRP A 86 0.81 8.08 6.48
C TRP A 86 0.75 8.49 7.95
N PRO A 87 -0.22 8.00 8.74
CA PRO A 87 -0.31 8.27 10.16
C PRO A 87 0.92 7.80 10.91
N LYS A 88 1.40 8.66 11.80
CA LYS A 88 2.60 8.43 12.59
C LYS A 88 2.35 7.51 13.78
N ILE A 89 3.26 6.59 14.01
CA ILE A 89 3.31 5.70 15.18
C ILE A 89 4.64 5.80 15.90
N THR A 90 4.65 5.54 17.19
CA THR A 90 5.87 5.36 17.97
C THR A 90 6.27 3.90 17.93
N VAL A 91 7.49 3.61 17.50
CA VAL A 91 8.11 2.29 17.57
C VAL A 91 8.90 2.21 18.88
N HIS A 92 8.33 1.56 19.88
CA HIS A 92 8.97 1.37 21.19
C HIS A 92 10.08 0.32 21.13
N SER A 93 9.89 -0.71 20.28
CA SER A 93 10.86 -1.74 20.02
C SER A 93 10.54 -2.39 18.69
N MET A 94 11.54 -2.57 17.84
CA MET A 94 11.50 -3.37 16.62
C MET A 94 12.67 -4.34 16.68
N ILE A 95 12.38 -5.63 16.73
CA ILE A 95 13.38 -6.70 16.71
C ILE A 95 13.23 -7.41 15.39
N ARG A 96 14.24 -7.32 14.55
CA ARG A 96 14.25 -8.01 13.27
C ARG A 96 15.33 -9.09 13.27
N THR A 97 14.93 -10.34 13.00
CA THR A 97 15.82 -11.50 12.89
C THR A 97 15.73 -12.02 11.46
N ILE A 98 16.85 -12.09 10.78
CA ILE A 98 16.95 -12.41 9.35
C ILE A 98 17.85 -13.61 9.16
N ASN A 99 17.44 -14.56 8.32
CA ASN A 99 18.27 -15.62 7.78
C ASN A 99 18.30 -15.48 6.25
N TYR A 100 19.43 -15.06 5.73
CA TYR A 100 19.63 -14.86 4.30
C TYR A 100 19.72 -16.15 3.50
N ASP A 101 20.21 -17.24 4.12
CA ASP A 101 20.36 -18.54 3.45
C ASP A 101 19.00 -19.20 3.18
N THR A 102 18.04 -19.01 4.10
CA THR A 102 16.67 -19.53 3.97
C THR A 102 15.68 -18.50 3.44
N ALA A 103 16.14 -17.28 3.13
CA ALA A 103 15.29 -16.16 2.73
C ALA A 103 14.12 -15.94 3.71
N SER A 104 14.41 -15.98 5.01
CA SER A 104 13.39 -15.83 6.05
C SER A 104 13.68 -14.68 7.00
N MET A 105 12.61 -14.05 7.49
CA MET A 105 12.67 -12.94 8.43
C MET A 105 11.53 -13.03 9.44
N ARG A 106 11.84 -12.74 10.70
CA ARG A 106 10.88 -12.46 11.76
C ARG A 106 11.06 -11.02 12.20
N GLU A 107 9.96 -10.30 12.30
CA GLU A 107 9.91 -8.98 12.92
C GLU A 107 8.93 -8.98 14.09
N GLU A 108 9.42 -8.56 15.25
CA GLU A 108 8.64 -8.36 16.47
C GLU A 108 8.61 -6.85 16.73
N ILE A 109 7.47 -6.23 16.53
CA ILE A 109 7.34 -4.79 16.70
C ILE A 109 6.33 -4.45 17.80
N THR A 110 6.77 -3.61 18.77
CA THR A 110 5.92 -3.00 19.78
C THR A 110 5.74 -1.54 19.44
N LEU A 111 4.51 -1.13 19.24
CA LEU A 111 4.17 0.20 18.75
C LEU A 111 2.96 0.79 19.48
N SER A 112 2.83 2.10 19.40
CA SER A 112 1.63 2.83 19.84
C SER A 112 1.35 3.99 18.90
N ARG A 113 0.14 4.52 18.94
CA ARG A 113 -0.23 5.69 18.16
C ARG A 113 0.56 6.91 18.63
N ALA A 114 1.13 7.68 17.71
CA ALA A 114 1.83 8.93 18.01
C ALA A 114 0.90 10.16 17.87
N GLU A 115 -0.19 10.04 17.12
CA GLU A 115 -1.12 11.13 16.81
C GLU A 115 -2.53 10.76 17.26
N PRO A 116 -3.29 11.69 17.91
CA PRO A 116 -4.62 11.40 18.43
C PRO A 116 -5.69 11.24 17.36
N LYS A 117 -5.47 11.80 16.14
CA LYS A 117 -6.38 11.77 15.00
C LYS A 117 -5.66 11.29 13.74
N GLY A 118 -6.47 10.88 12.78
CA GLY A 118 -6.01 10.77 11.41
C GLY A 118 -5.56 9.40 11.01
N GLY A 119 -6.52 8.66 10.50
CA GLY A 119 -6.31 7.46 9.70
C GLY A 119 -5.52 6.39 10.43
N GLY A 120 -5.36 5.36 9.75
CA GLY A 120 -4.56 4.30 10.22
C GLY A 120 -5.38 3.33 10.95
N GLY A 121 -5.50 2.24 10.31
CA GLY A 121 -5.92 0.95 10.73
C GLY A 121 -6.65 0.90 12.06
N TYR A 122 -6.82 -0.23 12.56
CA TYR A 122 -7.40 -0.46 13.87
C TYR A 122 -6.94 0.62 14.90
N PRO A 123 -7.85 1.27 15.63
CA PRO A 123 -7.46 2.28 16.62
C PRO A 123 -6.53 1.64 17.63
N LEU A 124 -5.26 2.00 17.53
CA LEU A 124 -4.23 1.56 18.45
C LEU A 124 -4.51 2.18 19.83
N SER A 125 -5.17 1.44 20.71
CA SER A 125 -5.31 1.81 22.11
C SER A 125 -4.13 1.23 22.90
N GLY A 126 -3.30 2.10 23.43
CA GLY A 126 -2.09 1.70 24.17
C GLY A 126 -0.99 1.10 23.28
N GLN A 127 -0.11 0.34 23.88
CA GLN A 127 0.94 -0.38 23.17
C GLN A 127 0.41 -1.70 22.62
N GLN A 128 0.76 -2.00 21.38
CA GLN A 128 0.44 -3.26 20.72
C GLN A 128 1.72 -3.91 20.22
N ARG A 129 1.75 -5.24 20.29
CA ARG A 129 2.82 -6.06 19.72
C ARG A 129 2.30 -6.82 18.52
N ASN A 130 3.06 -6.79 17.44
CA ASN A 130 2.82 -7.54 16.23
C ASN A 130 4.04 -8.40 15.92
N ASP A 131 3.83 -9.71 15.78
CA ASP A 131 4.86 -10.65 15.36
C ASP A 131 4.60 -11.06 13.91
N GLN A 132 5.53 -10.71 13.03
CA GLN A 132 5.39 -10.83 11.57
C GLN A 132 6.50 -11.72 11.02
N PHE A 133 6.16 -12.56 10.04
CA PHE A 133 7.10 -13.53 9.49
C PHE A 133 7.00 -13.60 7.98
N VAL A 134 8.12 -13.92 7.35
CA VAL A 134 8.21 -14.35 5.95
C VAL A 134 9.24 -15.45 5.83
N SER A 135 8.98 -16.42 4.96
CA SER A 135 9.95 -17.44 4.58
C SER A 135 9.68 -17.84 3.12
N GLY A 136 10.63 -17.53 2.24
CA GLY A 136 10.43 -17.68 0.80
C GLY A 136 9.18 -16.93 0.31
N ASN A 137 8.20 -17.66 -0.21
CA ASN A 137 6.92 -17.12 -0.69
C ASN A 137 5.75 -17.34 0.28
N LEU A 138 6.03 -17.47 1.57
CA LEU A 138 5.02 -17.64 2.62
C LEU A 138 5.17 -16.52 3.65
N ALA A 139 4.05 -15.93 4.07
CA ALA A 139 4.02 -14.92 5.12
C ALA A 139 2.89 -15.19 6.10
N TRP A 140 3.10 -14.85 7.37
CA TRP A 140 2.10 -14.99 8.42
C TRP A 140 2.34 -14.01 9.55
N ASN A 141 1.32 -13.82 10.37
CA ASN A 141 1.41 -13.13 11.65
C ASN A 141 1.18 -14.11 12.79
N MET A 142 1.61 -13.73 13.99
CA MET A 142 1.23 -14.42 15.20
C MET A 142 0.64 -13.44 16.21
N ALA A 143 -0.51 -13.81 16.78
CA ALA A 143 -1.12 -13.14 17.92
C ALA A 143 -1.14 -14.13 19.10
N GLY A 144 -0.12 -14.06 19.95
CA GLY A 144 0.18 -15.11 20.92
C GLY A 144 0.49 -16.42 20.20
N SER A 145 -0.28 -17.49 20.48
CA SER A 145 -0.17 -18.78 19.79
C SER A 145 -1.01 -18.88 18.50
N ASN A 146 -1.83 -17.88 18.20
CA ASN A 146 -2.69 -17.90 17.03
C ASN A 146 -1.94 -17.53 15.76
N VAL A 147 -1.81 -18.49 14.84
CA VAL A 147 -1.17 -18.32 13.53
C VAL A 147 -2.18 -17.78 12.53
N GLN A 148 -1.82 -16.70 11.87
CA GLN A 148 -2.65 -16.02 10.87
C GLN A 148 -1.90 -15.98 9.53
N PRO A 149 -2.23 -16.86 8.56
CA PRO A 149 -1.67 -16.79 7.21
C PRO A 149 -1.91 -15.40 6.59
N GLY A 150 -0.87 -14.85 5.95
CA GLY A 150 -0.90 -13.49 5.43
C GLY A 150 -0.33 -13.36 4.01
N PRO A 151 -0.90 -14.03 3.00
CA PRO A 151 -0.32 -14.03 1.65
C PRO A 151 -0.21 -12.62 1.05
N ARG A 152 -1.04 -11.69 1.46
CA ARG A 152 -0.99 -10.28 1.02
C ARG A 152 0.30 -9.56 1.43
N TYR A 153 1.02 -10.05 2.43
CA TYR A 153 2.24 -9.42 2.96
C TYR A 153 3.54 -9.96 2.34
N ILE A 154 3.45 -10.96 1.46
CA ILE A 154 4.64 -11.66 0.93
C ILE A 154 5.58 -10.69 0.23
N ASP A 155 5.07 -9.91 -0.73
CA ASP A 155 5.90 -9.06 -1.59
C ASP A 155 6.57 -7.94 -0.79
N ASP A 156 5.85 -7.31 0.13
CA ASP A 156 6.41 -6.30 1.02
C ASP A 156 7.49 -6.90 1.94
N ARG A 157 7.24 -8.04 2.59
CA ARG A 157 8.19 -8.64 3.53
C ARG A 157 9.42 -9.23 2.84
N VAL A 158 9.25 -9.80 1.66
CA VAL A 158 10.39 -10.22 0.81
C VAL A 158 11.23 -9.01 0.42
N HIS A 159 10.59 -7.91 0.05
CA HIS A 159 11.28 -6.65 -0.23
C HIS A 159 12.03 -6.16 1.01
N GLN A 160 11.38 -6.07 2.19
CA GLN A 160 12.01 -5.62 3.44
C GLN A 160 13.22 -6.48 3.84
N LEU A 161 13.20 -7.78 3.58
CA LEU A 161 14.33 -8.68 3.82
C LEU A 161 15.51 -8.33 2.91
N TRP A 162 15.24 -8.22 1.60
CA TRP A 162 16.30 -8.11 0.61
C TRP A 162 16.84 -6.69 0.40
N ILE A 163 16.13 -5.64 0.83
CA ILE A 163 16.68 -4.28 0.79
C ILE A 163 17.57 -3.95 1.98
N THR A 164 17.71 -4.82 3.00
CA THR A 164 18.69 -4.62 4.08
C THR A 164 20.11 -4.51 3.52
N PRO A 165 21.06 -3.87 4.20
CA PRO A 165 22.40 -3.61 3.63
C PRO A 165 23.11 -4.87 3.13
N HIS A 166 23.11 -5.95 3.92
CA HIS A 166 23.69 -7.23 3.51
C HIS A 166 22.77 -7.97 2.53
N GLY A 167 21.45 -7.88 2.71
CA GLY A 167 20.46 -8.50 1.84
C GLY A 167 20.55 -8.00 0.40
N VAL A 168 20.69 -6.69 0.21
CA VAL A 168 20.71 -6.09 -1.13
C VAL A 168 21.95 -6.51 -1.92
N ILE A 169 23.11 -6.69 -1.26
CA ILE A 169 24.31 -7.21 -1.89
C ILE A 169 24.09 -8.66 -2.34
N LYS A 170 23.55 -9.52 -1.45
CA LYS A 170 23.25 -10.92 -1.76
C LYS A 170 22.21 -11.06 -2.88
N ALA A 171 21.16 -10.24 -2.85
CA ALA A 171 20.13 -10.21 -3.90
C ALA A 171 20.71 -9.75 -5.24
N ALA A 172 21.57 -8.73 -5.25
CA ALA A 172 22.23 -8.24 -6.45
C ALA A 172 23.16 -9.30 -7.07
N MET A 173 23.94 -10.01 -6.26
CA MET A 173 24.78 -11.13 -6.72
C MET A 173 23.95 -12.25 -7.37
N LYS A 174 22.83 -12.61 -6.75
CA LYS A 174 21.93 -13.65 -7.26
C LYS A 174 21.28 -13.26 -8.61
N ASN A 175 21.01 -11.98 -8.82
CA ASN A 175 20.15 -11.48 -9.90
C ASN A 175 20.92 -10.80 -11.06
N LYS A 176 22.18 -11.13 -11.28
CA LYS A 176 22.99 -10.62 -12.39
C LYS A 176 22.92 -9.09 -12.52
N ALA A 177 23.30 -8.40 -11.46
CA ALA A 177 23.23 -6.93 -11.40
C ALA A 177 24.11 -6.25 -12.45
N SER A 178 23.73 -5.03 -12.82
CA SER A 178 24.58 -4.10 -13.59
C SER A 178 25.06 -2.98 -12.67
N VAL A 179 26.21 -2.38 -12.98
CA VAL A 179 26.74 -1.23 -12.24
C VAL A 179 26.92 -0.02 -13.14
N SER A 180 26.66 1.14 -12.59
CA SER A 180 27.06 2.43 -13.16
C SER A 180 27.69 3.28 -12.05
N PHE A 181 28.55 4.24 -12.43
CA PHE A 181 29.19 5.12 -11.47
C PHE A 181 28.63 6.53 -11.61
N SER A 182 28.47 7.20 -10.48
CA SER A 182 28.08 8.60 -10.40
C SER A 182 28.92 9.31 -9.34
N THR A 183 28.92 10.63 -9.40
CA THR A 183 29.57 11.43 -8.37
C THR A 183 28.49 12.00 -7.45
N SER A 184 28.64 11.82 -6.16
CA SER A 184 27.75 12.40 -5.13
C SER A 184 27.90 13.93 -5.07
N LYS A 185 27.03 14.60 -4.34
CA LYS A 185 27.06 16.09 -4.21
C LYS A 185 28.35 16.62 -3.56
N ASP A 186 28.98 15.82 -2.74
CA ASP A 186 30.27 16.10 -2.06
C ASP A 186 31.48 15.62 -2.87
N GLY A 187 31.30 15.25 -4.14
CA GLY A 187 32.38 14.90 -5.08
C GLY A 187 32.91 13.48 -5.00
N LYS A 188 32.30 12.60 -4.17
CA LYS A 188 32.72 11.21 -3.99
C LYS A 188 32.12 10.30 -5.05
N SER A 189 32.88 9.24 -5.41
CA SER A 189 32.38 8.21 -6.32
C SER A 189 31.37 7.31 -5.62
N VAL A 190 30.25 7.02 -6.31
CA VAL A 190 29.20 6.13 -5.84
C VAL A 190 28.89 5.11 -6.93
N ALA A 191 28.97 3.84 -6.60
CA ALA A 191 28.56 2.74 -7.48
C ALA A 191 27.05 2.50 -7.32
N ALA A 192 26.30 2.64 -8.40
CA ALA A 192 24.87 2.35 -8.46
C ALA A 192 24.66 0.96 -9.06
N VAL A 193 24.39 -0.04 -8.22
CA VAL A 193 24.22 -1.44 -8.59
C VAL A 193 22.74 -1.75 -8.74
N LYS A 194 22.29 -2.01 -9.98
CA LYS A 194 20.90 -2.21 -10.34
C LYS A 194 20.61 -3.69 -10.62
N PHE A 195 19.51 -4.20 -10.06
CA PHE A 195 19.01 -5.56 -10.32
C PHE A 195 17.47 -5.63 -10.22
N THR A 196 16.95 -6.80 -10.57
CA THR A 196 15.51 -7.11 -10.42
C THR A 196 15.37 -8.48 -9.78
N GLU A 197 14.64 -8.58 -8.69
CA GLU A 197 14.09 -9.84 -8.16
C GLU A 197 12.79 -10.13 -8.90
N PRO A 198 12.76 -11.16 -9.77
CA PRO A 198 11.68 -11.37 -10.72
C PRO A 198 10.30 -11.48 -10.05
N GLY A 199 9.33 -10.68 -10.51
CA GLY A 199 7.96 -10.68 -10.00
C GLY A 199 7.80 -10.12 -8.58
N LYS A 200 8.87 -9.57 -7.98
CA LYS A 200 8.87 -9.05 -6.61
C LYS A 200 9.20 -7.56 -6.55
N PHE A 201 10.39 -7.17 -6.99
CA PHE A 201 10.80 -5.76 -6.99
C PHE A 201 11.99 -5.53 -7.92
N SER A 202 12.24 -4.28 -8.27
CA SER A 202 13.51 -3.82 -8.81
C SER A 202 14.20 -2.92 -7.81
N ALA A 203 15.54 -2.95 -7.74
CA ALA A 203 16.30 -2.12 -6.82
C ALA A 203 17.60 -1.60 -7.44
N THR A 204 18.06 -0.46 -6.90
CA THR A 204 19.37 0.11 -7.12
C THR A 204 20.03 0.35 -5.77
N ALA A 205 21.10 -0.37 -5.47
CA ALA A 205 21.91 -0.15 -4.29
C ALA A 205 23.00 0.87 -4.61
N PHE A 206 23.12 1.91 -3.81
CA PHE A 206 24.16 2.93 -3.90
C PHE A 206 25.24 2.62 -2.88
N ILE A 207 26.43 2.28 -3.38
CA ILE A 207 27.59 1.81 -2.61
C ILE A 207 28.68 2.87 -2.70
N ASN A 208 29.14 3.37 -1.54
CA ASN A 208 30.16 4.40 -1.45
C ASN A 208 31.59 3.88 -1.63
N GLU A 209 32.58 4.78 -1.59
CA GLU A 209 34.01 4.47 -1.76
C GLU A 209 34.57 3.51 -0.69
N SER A 210 33.94 3.47 0.48
CA SER A 210 34.26 2.51 1.56
C SER A 210 33.51 1.18 1.43
N TYR A 211 32.83 0.96 0.30
CA TYR A 211 32.01 -0.21 0.01
C TYR A 211 30.83 -0.43 0.95
N MET A 212 30.31 0.64 1.60
CA MET A 212 29.10 0.60 2.41
C MET A 212 27.88 0.94 1.56
N VAL A 213 26.77 0.24 1.77
CA VAL A 213 25.47 0.58 1.16
C VAL A 213 24.91 1.80 1.88
N GLU A 214 24.82 2.94 1.22
CA GLU A 214 24.27 4.16 1.81
C GLU A 214 22.77 4.30 1.57
N ARG A 215 22.30 3.80 0.42
CA ARG A 215 20.92 3.97 -0.02
C ARG A 215 20.50 2.83 -0.93
N VAL A 216 19.23 2.44 -0.81
CA VAL A 216 18.57 1.56 -1.76
C VAL A 216 17.33 2.26 -2.28
N GLU A 217 17.25 2.45 -3.58
CA GLU A 217 16.04 2.87 -4.28
C GLU A 217 15.41 1.65 -4.92
N SER A 218 14.12 1.47 -4.71
CA SER A 218 13.40 0.30 -5.22
C SER A 218 12.00 0.65 -5.72
N ARG A 219 11.47 -0.24 -6.53
CA ARG A 219 10.07 -0.23 -6.95
C ARG A 219 9.49 -1.62 -6.72
N LEU A 220 8.29 -1.67 -6.19
CA LEU A 220 7.58 -2.93 -5.92
C LEU A 220 6.12 -2.83 -6.36
N PRO A 221 5.47 -3.98 -6.66
CA PRO A 221 4.05 -4.04 -6.96
C PRO A 221 3.22 -3.53 -5.79
N ASP A 222 2.14 -2.83 -6.09
CA ASP A 222 1.18 -2.39 -5.08
C ASP A 222 -0.25 -2.54 -5.64
N PRO A 223 -1.16 -3.17 -4.88
CA PRO A 223 -2.51 -3.46 -5.37
C PRO A 223 -3.39 -2.21 -5.55
N VAL A 224 -3.04 -1.08 -4.94
CA VAL A 224 -3.81 0.17 -5.05
C VAL A 224 -3.21 1.11 -6.08
N VAL A 225 -1.89 1.33 -6.03
CA VAL A 225 -1.21 2.32 -6.86
C VAL A 225 -0.49 1.73 -8.08
N GLY A 226 -0.57 0.41 -8.27
CA GLY A 226 0.10 -0.31 -9.35
C GLY A 226 1.56 -0.62 -9.04
N GLU A 227 2.40 0.38 -8.96
CA GLU A 227 3.77 0.30 -8.49
C GLU A 227 4.09 1.42 -7.54
N VAL A 228 4.81 1.12 -6.48
CA VAL A 228 5.26 2.10 -5.50
C VAL A 228 6.79 2.19 -5.48
N ALA A 229 7.30 3.42 -5.44
CA ALA A 229 8.71 3.67 -5.21
C ALA A 229 8.99 3.69 -3.70
N ALA A 230 10.10 3.07 -3.30
CA ALA A 230 10.62 3.11 -1.95
C ALA A 230 12.09 3.55 -1.95
N VAL A 231 12.49 4.30 -0.94
CA VAL A 231 13.87 4.72 -0.73
C VAL A 231 14.24 4.42 0.71
N THR A 232 15.30 3.64 0.91
CA THR A 232 15.85 3.35 2.24
C THR A 232 17.26 3.91 2.31
N THR A 233 17.59 4.64 3.38
CA THR A 233 18.93 5.16 3.65
C THR A 233 19.50 4.56 4.92
N TYR A 234 20.80 4.35 4.90
CA TYR A 234 21.58 3.71 5.96
C TYR A 234 22.71 4.62 6.38
N GLY A 235 22.75 4.97 7.66
CA GLY A 235 23.76 5.86 8.23
C GLY A 235 24.44 5.29 9.47
N ASP A 236 25.49 5.98 9.92
CA ASP A 236 26.17 5.72 11.18
C ASP A 236 26.66 4.27 11.33
N TYR A 237 27.33 3.76 10.29
CA TYR A 237 27.85 2.40 10.28
C TYR A 237 28.84 2.12 11.41
N ARG A 238 28.63 1.02 12.11
CA ARG A 238 29.55 0.49 13.16
C ARG A 238 29.96 -0.93 12.85
N ASP A 239 31.17 -1.27 13.28
CA ASP A 239 31.63 -2.65 13.27
C ASP A 239 31.10 -3.39 14.51
N VAL A 240 30.40 -4.47 14.27
CA VAL A 240 29.90 -5.36 15.32
C VAL A 240 30.35 -6.77 14.98
N SER A 241 31.37 -7.26 15.69
CA SER A 241 31.91 -8.60 15.52
C SER A 241 32.29 -8.93 14.04
N GLY A 242 32.92 -8.01 13.35
CA GLY A 242 33.34 -8.14 11.95
C GLY A 242 32.26 -7.91 10.90
N SER A 243 31.05 -7.50 11.32
CA SER A 243 29.98 -7.07 10.41
C SER A 243 29.71 -5.58 10.56
N LYS A 244 29.78 -4.83 9.47
CA LYS A 244 29.41 -3.42 9.44
C LYS A 244 27.90 -3.29 9.33
N PHE A 245 27.25 -2.64 10.30
CA PHE A 245 25.81 -2.45 10.31
C PHE A 245 25.44 -0.98 10.56
N PRO A 246 24.42 -0.44 9.86
CA PRO A 246 23.98 0.95 10.08
C PRO A 246 23.24 1.08 11.40
N MET A 247 23.55 2.14 12.16
CA MET A 247 22.86 2.44 13.41
C MET A 247 21.68 3.37 13.22
N HIS A 248 21.48 3.89 12.00
CA HIS A 248 20.32 4.71 11.65
C HIS A 248 19.74 4.23 10.31
N ILE A 249 18.42 3.94 10.30
CA ILE A 249 17.69 3.44 9.13
C ILE A 249 16.48 4.34 8.91
N ARG A 250 16.38 4.93 7.72
CA ARG A 250 15.20 5.67 7.27
C ARG A 250 14.62 5.05 6.02
N GLN A 251 13.30 5.01 5.94
CA GLN A 251 12.60 4.54 4.74
C GLN A 251 11.44 5.47 4.39
N SER A 252 11.27 5.74 3.11
CA SER A 252 10.08 6.36 2.53
C SER A 252 9.47 5.43 1.49
N GLN A 253 8.13 5.48 1.34
CA GLN A 253 7.40 4.70 0.36
C GLN A 253 6.24 5.54 -0.18
N GLY A 254 6.07 5.55 -1.50
CA GLY A 254 5.07 6.40 -2.15
C GLY A 254 5.33 7.91 -1.98
N GLY A 255 6.57 8.31 -1.68
CA GLY A 255 6.97 9.71 -1.45
C GLY A 255 6.82 10.18 0.01
N PHE A 256 6.31 9.34 0.91
CA PHE A 256 6.12 9.66 2.34
C PHE A 256 6.98 8.77 3.23
N PRO A 257 7.41 9.24 4.42
CA PRO A 257 8.15 8.42 5.35
C PRO A 257 7.29 7.24 5.84
N VAL A 258 7.94 6.07 6.03
CA VAL A 258 7.35 4.86 6.62
C VAL A 258 8.12 4.36 7.83
N LEU A 259 9.42 4.68 7.92
CA LEU A 259 10.27 4.28 9.05
C LEU A 259 11.40 5.29 9.26
N ASP A 260 11.71 5.60 10.52
CA ASP A 260 12.89 6.35 10.96
C ASP A 260 13.29 5.83 12.35
N VAL A 261 14.31 4.95 12.39
CA VAL A 261 14.68 4.24 13.60
C VAL A 261 16.18 4.27 13.85
N ASN A 262 16.53 4.28 15.14
CA ASN A 262 17.89 4.12 15.63
C ASN A 262 18.09 2.69 16.13
N VAL A 263 19.12 2.03 15.62
CA VAL A 263 19.51 0.69 16.02
C VAL A 263 20.26 0.76 17.35
N LYS A 264 19.89 -0.09 18.28
CA LYS A 264 20.45 -0.15 19.64
C LYS A 264 21.37 -1.34 19.83
N GLU A 265 21.06 -2.45 19.17
CA GLU A 265 21.78 -3.71 19.30
C GLU A 265 21.84 -4.41 17.95
N VAL A 266 22.95 -5.05 17.67
CA VAL A 266 23.16 -5.89 16.48
C VAL A 266 23.87 -7.17 16.88
N GLN A 267 23.38 -8.31 16.42
CA GLN A 267 23.95 -9.64 16.68
C GLN A 267 24.12 -10.38 15.34
N PRO A 268 25.27 -10.26 14.67
CA PRO A 268 25.59 -11.12 13.54
C PRO A 268 25.73 -12.57 14.00
N GLY A 269 25.29 -13.54 13.19
CA GLY A 269 25.33 -14.96 13.52
C GLY A 269 24.29 -15.41 14.57
N ALA A 270 23.32 -14.54 14.93
CA ALA A 270 22.26 -14.91 15.86
C ALA A 270 21.44 -16.11 15.34
N SER A 271 20.92 -16.93 16.27
CA SER A 271 19.99 -18.01 15.89
C SER A 271 18.75 -17.44 15.18
N ALA A 272 18.45 -17.98 14.01
CA ALA A 272 17.35 -17.54 13.15
C ALA A 272 16.63 -18.76 12.56
N ASP A 273 16.18 -19.70 13.44
CA ASP A 273 15.35 -20.83 13.04
C ASP A 273 13.88 -20.37 12.94
N ILE A 274 13.46 -20.00 11.72
CA ILE A 274 12.11 -19.53 11.40
C ILE A 274 11.37 -20.66 10.68
N LYS A 275 10.57 -21.42 11.42
CA LYS A 275 9.80 -22.54 10.88
C LYS A 275 8.44 -22.04 10.38
N VAL A 276 8.08 -22.49 9.19
CA VAL A 276 6.75 -22.22 8.61
C VAL A 276 5.73 -23.13 9.30
N PRO A 277 4.65 -22.59 9.87
CA PRO A 277 3.59 -23.41 10.43
C PRO A 277 2.82 -24.15 9.33
N GLU A 278 2.40 -25.39 9.61
CA GLU A 278 1.62 -26.23 8.67
C GLU A 278 0.35 -25.53 8.14
N LEU A 279 -0.32 -24.74 8.99
CA LEU A 279 -1.48 -23.93 8.60
C LEU A 279 -1.16 -22.91 7.50
N VAL A 280 0.07 -22.37 7.49
CA VAL A 280 0.53 -21.41 6.48
C VAL A 280 0.88 -22.11 5.17
N GLU A 281 1.53 -23.27 5.25
CA GLU A 281 1.87 -24.08 4.06
C GLU A 281 0.63 -24.58 3.32
N LYS A 282 -0.41 -24.96 4.08
CA LYS A 282 -1.67 -25.49 3.54
C LYS A 282 -2.75 -24.43 3.31
N TYR A 283 -2.41 -23.15 3.52
CA TYR A 283 -3.40 -22.08 3.38
C TYR A 283 -3.88 -21.96 1.93
N SER A 284 -5.18 -21.87 1.79
CA SER A 284 -5.85 -21.48 0.54
C SER A 284 -6.88 -20.39 0.82
N GLU A 285 -7.03 -19.46 -0.13
CA GLU A 285 -8.03 -18.39 -0.02
C GLU A 285 -9.43 -19.00 -0.02
N ARG A 286 -10.26 -18.58 0.94
CA ARG A 286 -11.62 -19.08 1.12
C ARG A 286 -12.61 -17.95 0.93
N VAL A 287 -13.68 -18.21 0.18
CA VAL A 287 -14.79 -17.28 -0.01
C VAL A 287 -16.07 -17.99 0.40
N LEU A 288 -16.69 -17.51 1.47
CA LEU A 288 -17.92 -18.05 2.03
C LEU A 288 -19.04 -17.01 1.83
N ALA A 289 -20.10 -17.37 1.15
CA ALA A 289 -21.26 -16.52 0.94
C ALA A 289 -22.39 -16.93 1.86
N GLU A 290 -22.73 -16.11 2.83
CA GLU A 290 -23.83 -16.32 3.77
C GLU A 290 -24.99 -15.39 3.42
N LYS A 291 -26.16 -15.95 3.16
CA LYS A 291 -27.38 -15.17 2.89
C LYS A 291 -27.90 -14.58 4.22
N VAL A 292 -27.87 -13.25 4.33
CA VAL A 292 -28.27 -12.50 5.55
C VAL A 292 -29.67 -11.90 5.46
N ALA A 293 -30.16 -11.70 4.23
CA ALA A 293 -31.52 -11.30 3.89
C ALA A 293 -31.84 -11.73 2.47
N GLU A 294 -33.09 -11.59 2.01
CA GLU A 294 -33.44 -11.89 0.62
C GLU A 294 -32.67 -10.98 -0.32
N GLY A 295 -31.89 -11.58 -1.22
CA GLY A 295 -31.02 -10.87 -2.16
C GLY A 295 -29.83 -10.12 -1.52
N VAL A 296 -29.41 -10.46 -0.30
CA VAL A 296 -28.23 -9.88 0.37
C VAL A 296 -27.37 -10.99 0.98
N TRP A 297 -26.09 -10.97 0.62
CA TRP A 297 -25.10 -11.94 1.11
C TRP A 297 -23.90 -11.26 1.74
N HIS A 298 -23.49 -11.74 2.89
CA HIS A 298 -22.21 -11.42 3.51
C HIS A 298 -21.15 -12.39 2.97
N ILE A 299 -20.10 -11.85 2.37
CA ILE A 299 -19.04 -12.61 1.71
C ILE A 299 -17.81 -12.62 2.59
N ALA A 300 -17.65 -13.68 3.36
CA ALA A 300 -16.60 -13.88 4.36
C ALA A 300 -15.52 -14.86 3.88
N GLY A 301 -14.71 -15.34 4.79
CA GLY A 301 -13.69 -16.39 4.61
C GLY A 301 -12.26 -15.90 4.72
N GLY A 302 -12.03 -14.59 4.76
CA GLY A 302 -10.74 -13.94 5.00
C GLY A 302 -10.81 -12.92 6.15
N SER A 303 -9.81 -12.08 6.27
CA SER A 303 -9.77 -10.99 7.26
C SER A 303 -10.69 -9.81 6.91
N HIS A 304 -11.02 -9.67 5.61
CA HIS A 304 -11.87 -8.62 5.07
C HIS A 304 -13.03 -9.27 4.32
N ASN A 305 -14.22 -8.79 4.61
CA ASN A 305 -15.46 -9.26 4.01
C ASN A 305 -15.91 -8.32 2.88
N SER A 306 -16.91 -8.77 2.14
CA SER A 306 -17.63 -7.98 1.16
C SER A 306 -19.13 -8.22 1.36
N VAL A 307 -19.99 -7.40 0.76
CA VAL A 307 -21.43 -7.64 0.74
C VAL A 307 -21.93 -7.60 -0.70
N ALA A 308 -22.65 -8.66 -1.09
CA ALA A 308 -23.30 -8.73 -2.40
C ALA A 308 -24.80 -8.41 -2.24
N ILE A 309 -25.29 -7.51 -3.10
CA ILE A 309 -26.67 -7.01 -3.06
C ILE A 309 -27.30 -7.22 -4.44
N GLU A 310 -28.40 -7.94 -4.48
CA GLU A 310 -29.18 -8.19 -5.68
C GLU A 310 -30.14 -7.04 -5.97
N MET A 311 -30.08 -6.51 -7.19
CA MET A 311 -31.00 -5.56 -7.77
C MET A 311 -31.90 -6.28 -8.81
N LYS A 312 -32.80 -5.54 -9.46
CA LYS A 312 -33.73 -6.14 -10.46
C LYS A 312 -32.99 -6.90 -11.58
N ASP A 313 -31.94 -6.35 -12.14
CA ASP A 313 -31.27 -6.86 -13.33
C ASP A 313 -29.73 -6.97 -13.19
N HIS A 314 -29.19 -6.68 -12.01
CA HIS A 314 -27.76 -6.72 -11.73
C HIS A 314 -27.47 -6.94 -10.24
N MET A 315 -26.19 -7.14 -9.95
CA MET A 315 -25.64 -7.19 -8.59
C MET A 315 -24.83 -5.91 -8.31
N VAL A 316 -24.82 -5.50 -7.04
CA VAL A 316 -23.92 -4.50 -6.48
C VAL A 316 -23.03 -5.18 -5.46
N LEU A 317 -21.72 -4.98 -5.56
CA LEU A 317 -20.73 -5.45 -4.60
C LEU A 317 -20.30 -4.29 -3.70
N VAL A 318 -20.37 -4.45 -2.40
CA VAL A 318 -19.75 -3.53 -1.45
C VAL A 318 -18.43 -4.11 -1.03
N GLU A 319 -17.38 -3.43 -1.36
CA GLU A 319 -15.96 -3.72 -1.19
C GLU A 319 -15.41 -4.86 -2.05
N ALA A 320 -14.22 -4.62 -2.60
CA ALA A 320 -13.30 -5.57 -3.18
C ALA A 320 -11.95 -5.38 -2.47
N PRO A 321 -11.67 -6.13 -1.39
CA PRO A 321 -10.57 -5.82 -0.50
C PRO A 321 -9.23 -6.44 -0.95
N LEU A 322 -8.14 -5.97 -0.35
CA LEU A 322 -6.79 -6.52 -0.32
C LEU A 322 -6.05 -6.49 -1.67
N ASN A 323 -6.34 -7.39 -2.59
CA ASN A 323 -5.62 -7.56 -3.87
C ASN A 323 -6.37 -8.51 -4.82
N ASP A 324 -5.80 -8.76 -5.99
CA ASP A 324 -6.34 -9.69 -7.00
C ASP A 324 -6.62 -11.09 -6.41
N GLY A 325 -5.75 -11.59 -5.51
CA GLY A 325 -5.87 -12.93 -4.93
C GLY A 325 -7.07 -13.10 -4.01
N ARG A 326 -7.56 -12.02 -3.39
CA ARG A 326 -8.79 -12.02 -2.58
C ARG A 326 -10.00 -11.58 -3.41
N SER A 327 -9.89 -10.45 -4.10
CA SER A 327 -11.01 -9.82 -4.78
C SER A 327 -11.45 -10.57 -6.04
N GLY A 328 -10.53 -11.25 -6.73
CA GLY A 328 -10.88 -12.11 -7.86
C GLY A 328 -11.86 -13.23 -7.46
N PRO A 329 -11.50 -14.10 -6.50
CA PRO A 329 -12.40 -15.12 -5.96
C PRO A 329 -13.72 -14.58 -5.38
N VAL A 330 -13.72 -13.39 -4.75
CA VAL A 330 -14.95 -12.75 -4.27
C VAL A 330 -15.88 -12.41 -5.45
N ILE A 331 -15.36 -11.78 -6.50
CA ILE A 331 -16.13 -11.42 -7.69
C ILE A 331 -16.66 -12.69 -8.41
N GLU A 332 -15.84 -13.73 -8.50
CA GLU A 332 -16.26 -15.02 -9.07
C GLU A 332 -17.39 -15.67 -8.27
N GLN A 333 -17.28 -15.66 -6.94
CA GLN A 333 -18.33 -16.21 -6.05
C GLN A 333 -19.64 -15.43 -6.20
N VAL A 334 -19.58 -14.09 -6.22
CA VAL A 334 -20.78 -13.24 -6.34
C VAL A 334 -21.48 -13.47 -7.68
N ASN A 335 -20.73 -13.64 -8.78
CA ASN A 335 -21.32 -13.97 -10.10
C ASN A 335 -22.06 -15.33 -10.13
N LYS A 336 -21.77 -16.23 -9.18
CA LYS A 336 -22.46 -17.52 -9.07
C LYS A 336 -23.74 -17.46 -8.22
N LEU A 337 -23.93 -16.41 -7.39
CA LEU A 337 -25.06 -16.31 -6.47
C LEU A 337 -26.39 -16.18 -7.19
N VAL A 338 -26.45 -15.38 -8.24
CA VAL A 338 -27.66 -15.14 -9.04
C VAL A 338 -27.30 -15.23 -10.51
N PRO A 339 -27.44 -16.43 -11.14
CA PRO A 339 -27.15 -16.61 -12.57
C PRO A 339 -27.96 -15.64 -13.43
N GLY A 340 -27.27 -15.02 -14.41
CA GLY A 340 -27.87 -14.04 -15.32
C GLY A 340 -27.89 -12.59 -14.81
N LYS A 341 -27.52 -12.33 -13.58
CA LYS A 341 -27.36 -10.94 -13.06
C LYS A 341 -25.89 -10.59 -12.89
N PRO A 342 -25.30 -9.84 -13.82
CA PRO A 342 -23.89 -9.44 -13.72
C PRO A 342 -23.68 -8.42 -12.59
N ILE A 343 -22.49 -8.42 -11.98
CA ILE A 343 -22.09 -7.34 -11.10
C ILE A 343 -21.84 -6.09 -11.96
N ARG A 344 -22.55 -4.98 -11.71
CA ARG A 344 -22.35 -3.72 -12.45
C ARG A 344 -21.55 -2.69 -11.67
N PHE A 345 -21.74 -2.66 -10.36
CA PHE A 345 -21.13 -1.66 -9.49
C PHE A 345 -20.37 -2.31 -8.34
N MET A 346 -19.23 -1.68 -8.02
CA MET A 346 -18.50 -1.96 -6.79
C MET A 346 -18.40 -0.66 -5.97
N ILE A 347 -18.95 -0.67 -4.76
CA ILE A 347 -18.88 0.45 -3.82
C ILE A 347 -17.61 0.26 -2.99
N ASN A 348 -16.67 1.19 -3.11
CA ASN A 348 -15.51 1.28 -2.24
C ASN A 348 -15.81 2.22 -1.09
N THR A 349 -15.67 1.74 0.14
CA THR A 349 -16.04 2.50 1.34
C THR A 349 -15.07 3.64 1.62
N HIS A 350 -13.75 3.44 1.45
CA HIS A 350 -12.74 4.47 1.64
C HIS A 350 -11.39 4.10 0.97
N ASN A 351 -10.40 4.99 1.06
CA ASN A 351 -9.13 4.88 0.33
C ASN A 351 -8.03 4.05 1.01
N HIS A 352 -8.25 3.47 2.19
CA HIS A 352 -7.23 2.64 2.83
C HIS A 352 -6.91 1.42 1.98
N PHE A 353 -5.63 1.02 1.98
CA PHE A 353 -5.12 0.07 0.99
C PHE A 353 -5.68 -1.34 1.15
N ASP A 354 -6.05 -1.73 2.35
CA ASP A 354 -6.72 -3.00 2.62
C ASP A 354 -8.18 -3.02 2.11
N HIS A 355 -8.85 -1.87 1.99
CA HIS A 355 -10.19 -1.72 1.41
C HIS A 355 -10.14 -1.37 -0.08
N ALA A 356 -9.15 -0.61 -0.51
CA ALA A 356 -8.99 -0.19 -1.90
C ALA A 356 -8.19 -1.20 -2.75
N GLY A 357 -7.59 -2.23 -2.15
CA GLY A 357 -6.64 -3.11 -2.83
C GLY A 357 -7.23 -3.93 -3.98
N GLY A 358 -8.54 -4.15 -4.01
CA GLY A 358 -9.23 -4.80 -5.13
C GLY A 358 -9.95 -3.85 -6.07
N VAL A 359 -9.83 -2.53 -5.92
CA VAL A 359 -10.42 -1.55 -6.85
C VAL A 359 -9.91 -1.79 -8.28
N ARG A 360 -8.63 -2.12 -8.43
CA ARG A 360 -8.01 -2.47 -9.71
C ARG A 360 -8.57 -3.79 -10.26
N THR A 361 -8.81 -4.80 -9.42
CA THR A 361 -9.47 -6.07 -9.78
C THR A 361 -10.90 -5.83 -10.29
N ALA A 362 -11.67 -5.00 -9.58
CA ALA A 362 -13.02 -4.64 -9.96
C ALA A 362 -13.06 -3.91 -11.32
N ALA A 363 -12.15 -2.95 -11.55
CA ALA A 363 -12.00 -2.28 -12.83
C ALA A 363 -11.61 -3.26 -13.96
N ALA A 364 -10.70 -4.20 -13.70
CA ALA A 364 -10.33 -5.28 -14.65
C ALA A 364 -11.52 -6.17 -14.99
N SER A 365 -12.42 -6.41 -14.05
CA SER A 365 -13.66 -7.16 -14.24
C SER A 365 -14.73 -6.35 -15.00
N GLY A 366 -14.53 -5.03 -15.19
CA GLY A 366 -15.45 -4.14 -15.93
C GLY A 366 -16.50 -3.49 -15.06
N LEU A 367 -16.38 -3.58 -13.72
CA LEU A 367 -17.29 -2.95 -12.77
C LEU A 367 -17.11 -1.43 -12.76
N THR A 368 -18.19 -0.71 -12.54
CA THR A 368 -18.14 0.73 -12.24
C THR A 368 -17.83 0.93 -10.76
N ILE A 369 -16.77 1.65 -10.46
CA ILE A 369 -16.35 1.96 -9.11
C ILE A 369 -17.19 3.12 -8.57
N VAL A 370 -17.87 2.93 -7.45
CA VAL A 370 -18.60 3.96 -6.72
C VAL A 370 -17.80 4.30 -5.48
N THR A 371 -17.42 5.55 -5.31
CA THR A 371 -16.58 5.99 -4.19
C THR A 371 -16.89 7.43 -3.79
N GLN A 372 -16.43 7.87 -2.62
CA GLN A 372 -16.61 9.25 -2.18
C GLN A 372 -15.87 10.23 -3.13
N ALA A 373 -16.44 11.40 -3.35
CA ALA A 373 -15.96 12.38 -4.34
C ALA A 373 -14.48 12.77 -4.14
N GLY A 374 -14.01 12.84 -2.89
CA GLY A 374 -12.61 13.14 -2.56
C GLY A 374 -11.60 12.09 -3.06
N ASN A 375 -12.06 10.87 -3.32
CA ASN A 375 -11.21 9.79 -3.83
C ASN A 375 -11.02 9.84 -5.36
N LYS A 376 -11.83 10.62 -6.10
CA LYS A 376 -11.89 10.54 -7.55
C LYS A 376 -10.53 10.71 -8.21
N ALA A 377 -9.89 11.85 -8.01
CA ALA A 377 -8.60 12.15 -8.65
C ALA A 377 -7.50 11.15 -8.26
N TYR A 378 -7.52 10.69 -7.00
CA TYR A 378 -6.59 9.68 -6.50
C TYR A 378 -6.77 8.35 -7.23
N PHE A 379 -7.99 7.84 -7.33
CA PHE A 379 -8.24 6.60 -8.04
C PHE A 379 -8.06 6.71 -9.55
N GLU A 380 -8.43 7.83 -10.18
CA GLU A 380 -8.17 8.05 -11.62
C GLU A 380 -6.67 7.91 -11.93
N LYS A 381 -5.80 8.54 -11.12
CA LYS A 381 -4.34 8.43 -11.23
C LYS A 381 -3.88 6.99 -11.05
N ASN A 382 -4.31 6.33 -9.99
CA ASN A 382 -3.83 5.00 -9.61
C ASN A 382 -4.34 3.90 -10.54
N LEU A 383 -5.56 4.01 -11.06
CA LEU A 383 -6.12 3.06 -12.01
C LEU A 383 -5.52 3.20 -13.41
N ALA A 384 -4.96 4.37 -13.75
CA ALA A 384 -4.18 4.57 -14.96
C ALA A 384 -2.74 4.04 -14.87
N ALA A 385 -2.23 3.86 -13.64
CA ALA A 385 -0.88 3.36 -13.42
C ALA A 385 -0.76 1.88 -13.80
N LYS A 386 0.40 1.52 -14.37
CA LYS A 386 0.71 0.14 -14.73
C LYS A 386 1.53 -0.53 -13.63
N ASN A 387 1.36 -1.82 -13.48
CA ASN A 387 2.28 -2.68 -12.76
C ASN A 387 3.12 -3.45 -13.78
N THR A 388 4.38 -3.09 -13.92
CA THR A 388 5.30 -3.68 -14.92
C THR A 388 6.16 -4.79 -14.33
N ILE A 389 6.35 -4.80 -13.02
CA ILE A 389 7.16 -5.79 -12.29
C ILE A 389 6.37 -7.09 -12.12
N ALA A 390 5.12 -7.00 -11.65
CA ALA A 390 4.20 -8.13 -11.53
C ALA A 390 2.82 -7.71 -12.07
N PRO A 391 2.59 -7.77 -13.38
CA PRO A 391 1.36 -7.25 -14.00
C PRO A 391 0.10 -7.84 -13.37
N ASP A 392 -0.70 -6.97 -12.74
CA ASP A 392 -1.99 -7.30 -12.14
C ASP A 392 -3.10 -7.50 -13.20
N LEU A 393 -4.28 -7.88 -12.77
CA LEU A 393 -5.41 -8.11 -13.67
C LEU A 393 -5.78 -6.85 -14.49
N LEU A 394 -5.69 -5.65 -13.91
CA LEU A 394 -6.01 -4.42 -14.63
C LEU A 394 -4.98 -4.12 -15.73
N THR A 395 -3.70 -4.25 -15.41
CA THR A 395 -2.60 -4.08 -16.37
C THR A 395 -2.74 -5.07 -17.54
N LYS A 396 -3.08 -6.33 -17.25
CA LYS A 396 -3.29 -7.39 -18.27
C LYS A 396 -4.54 -7.16 -19.10
N SER A 397 -5.65 -6.75 -18.51
CA SER A 397 -6.94 -6.58 -19.17
C SER A 397 -6.98 -5.37 -20.11
N LYS A 398 -6.12 -4.35 -19.86
CA LYS A 398 -6.10 -3.06 -20.57
C LYS A 398 -7.44 -2.31 -20.53
N LYS A 399 -8.36 -2.68 -19.63
CA LYS A 399 -9.65 -2.00 -19.49
C LYS A 399 -9.48 -0.62 -18.88
N LYS A 400 -10.34 0.30 -19.28
CA LYS A 400 -10.45 1.62 -18.65
C LYS A 400 -11.43 1.55 -17.49
N ALA A 401 -11.01 2.05 -16.33
CA ALA A 401 -11.87 2.15 -15.16
C ALA A 401 -12.99 3.17 -15.37
N LYS A 402 -14.15 2.90 -14.80
CA LYS A 402 -15.28 3.81 -14.70
C LYS A 402 -15.50 4.17 -13.23
N ILE A 403 -15.56 5.46 -12.92
CA ILE A 403 -15.74 5.96 -11.55
C ILE A 403 -16.99 6.81 -11.51
N VAL A 404 -17.85 6.54 -10.53
CA VAL A 404 -19.00 7.34 -10.13
C VAL A 404 -18.75 7.82 -8.69
N THR A 405 -19.02 9.08 -8.43
CA THR A 405 -18.72 9.70 -7.14
C THR A 405 -19.96 9.91 -6.31
N VAL A 406 -19.81 9.70 -5.00
CA VAL A 406 -20.79 10.02 -3.97
C VAL A 406 -20.34 11.31 -3.28
N GLY A 407 -21.22 12.29 -3.19
CA GLY A 407 -21.04 13.44 -2.29
C GLY A 407 -21.36 13.04 -0.84
N ASP A 408 -22.32 13.73 -0.22
CA ASP A 408 -22.81 13.35 1.12
C ASP A 408 -23.77 12.16 1.08
N LYS A 409 -24.53 12.01 -0.02
CA LYS A 409 -25.50 10.92 -0.23
C LYS A 409 -25.61 10.56 -1.70
N MET A 410 -25.83 9.27 -1.97
CA MET A 410 -26.32 8.73 -3.24
C MET A 410 -27.34 7.64 -2.96
N GLU A 411 -28.36 7.52 -3.80
CA GLU A 411 -29.33 6.41 -3.76
C GLU A 411 -29.25 5.64 -5.09
N MET A 412 -29.10 4.33 -4.99
CA MET A 412 -29.29 3.40 -6.11
C MET A 412 -30.63 2.67 -5.86
N LYS A 413 -31.60 2.86 -6.74
CA LYS A 413 -32.96 2.35 -6.52
C LYS A 413 -33.54 1.74 -7.77
N ASP A 414 -34.27 0.66 -7.59
CA ASP A 414 -35.12 0.06 -8.61
C ASP A 414 -36.43 -0.47 -7.98
N ALA A 415 -37.19 -1.29 -8.73
CA ALA A 415 -38.44 -1.86 -8.23
C ALA A 415 -38.26 -2.89 -7.09
N THR A 416 -37.02 -3.41 -6.92
CA THR A 416 -36.71 -4.46 -5.94
C THR A 416 -36.32 -3.86 -4.59
N ARG A 417 -35.42 -2.87 -4.59
CA ARG A 417 -34.89 -2.23 -3.36
C ARG A 417 -34.27 -0.88 -3.61
N SER A 418 -33.95 -0.22 -2.51
CA SER A 418 -33.11 0.98 -2.44
C SER A 418 -31.82 0.64 -1.69
N ILE A 419 -30.71 1.13 -2.21
CA ILE A 419 -29.38 1.13 -1.57
C ILE A 419 -29.03 2.60 -1.32
N GLU A 420 -28.96 3.00 -0.07
CA GLU A 420 -28.53 4.34 0.31
C GLU A 420 -27.04 4.34 0.68
N ILE A 421 -26.26 5.19 0.04
CA ILE A 421 -24.83 5.34 0.27
C ILE A 421 -24.60 6.70 0.90
N HIS A 422 -24.05 6.74 2.09
CA HIS A 422 -23.87 7.97 2.85
C HIS A 422 -22.42 8.16 3.27
N ARG A 423 -21.94 9.42 3.20
CA ARG A 423 -20.67 9.79 3.81
C ARG A 423 -20.81 9.79 5.33
N VAL A 424 -19.87 9.16 6.02
CA VAL A 424 -19.72 9.26 7.46
C VAL A 424 -19.19 10.66 7.78
N LYS A 425 -20.00 11.49 8.45
CA LYS A 425 -19.60 12.85 8.84
C LYS A 425 -18.76 12.82 10.11
N ASP A 426 -17.85 13.78 10.20
CA ASP A 426 -16.93 13.94 11.33
C ASP A 426 -16.13 12.67 11.62
N GLY A 427 -15.82 11.90 10.54
CA GLY A 427 -15.11 10.65 10.63
C GLY A 427 -13.73 10.84 11.27
N VAL A 428 -13.40 10.01 12.25
CA VAL A 428 -12.10 10.03 12.94
C VAL A 428 -11.12 9.02 12.34
N HIS A 429 -11.65 8.08 11.54
CA HIS A 429 -10.87 7.05 10.85
C HIS A 429 -10.37 7.55 9.48
N ASN A 430 -11.25 8.12 8.68
CA ASN A 430 -10.99 8.55 7.31
C ASN A 430 -12.00 9.61 6.86
N ASP A 431 -11.57 10.63 6.12
CA ASP A 431 -12.45 11.73 5.68
C ASP A 431 -13.39 11.32 4.53
N THR A 432 -12.98 10.35 3.71
CA THR A 432 -13.74 9.90 2.54
C THR A 432 -14.60 8.66 2.79
N PHE A 433 -14.92 8.39 4.04
CA PHE A 433 -15.56 7.15 4.47
C PHE A 433 -17.04 7.13 4.10
N LEU A 434 -17.46 6.03 3.44
CA LEU A 434 -18.86 5.74 3.08
C LEU A 434 -19.39 4.56 3.90
N MET A 435 -20.65 4.64 4.26
CA MET A 435 -21.45 3.52 4.76
C MET A 435 -22.64 3.29 3.83
N VAL A 436 -23.16 2.06 3.79
CA VAL A 436 -24.26 1.67 2.91
C VAL A 436 -25.41 1.17 3.76
N TYR A 437 -26.61 1.71 3.54
CA TYR A 437 -27.81 1.37 4.26
C TYR A 437 -28.87 0.77 3.33
N LEU A 438 -29.48 -0.34 3.75
CA LEU A 438 -30.60 -0.99 3.09
C LEU A 438 -31.87 -0.79 3.93
N PRO A 439 -32.71 0.21 3.60
CA PRO A 439 -33.85 0.60 4.46
C PRO A 439 -34.87 -0.52 4.66
N LYS A 440 -35.19 -1.26 3.59
CA LYS A 440 -36.17 -2.35 3.63
C LYS A 440 -35.71 -3.49 4.53
N GLU A 441 -34.44 -3.85 4.44
CA GLU A 441 -33.84 -4.94 5.19
C GLU A 441 -33.35 -4.50 6.58
N LYS A 442 -33.29 -3.20 6.84
CA LYS A 442 -32.73 -2.57 8.06
C LYS A 442 -31.29 -2.99 8.32
N LEU A 443 -30.49 -3.10 7.24
CA LEU A 443 -29.10 -3.53 7.29
C LEU A 443 -28.18 -2.33 7.05
N LEU A 444 -27.15 -2.19 7.90
CA LEU A 444 -26.06 -1.24 7.73
C LEU A 444 -24.77 -2.00 7.39
N ILE A 445 -24.12 -1.60 6.30
CA ILE A 445 -22.82 -2.11 5.87
C ILE A 445 -21.79 -1.01 6.09
N GLU A 446 -20.74 -1.33 6.80
CA GLU A 446 -19.65 -0.40 7.10
C GLU A 446 -18.31 -1.16 7.19
N ALA A 447 -17.19 -0.45 7.11
CA ALA A 447 -15.86 -1.05 7.12
C ALA A 447 -15.19 -0.94 8.51
N ASP A 448 -14.55 0.19 8.79
CA ASP A 448 -13.63 0.36 9.93
C ASP A 448 -14.20 1.23 11.05
N ALA A 449 -15.47 1.61 10.92
CA ALA A 449 -16.13 2.36 11.99
C ALA A 449 -16.48 1.46 13.19
N TYR A 450 -16.67 0.16 12.94
CA TYR A 450 -16.96 -0.82 14.01
C TYR A 450 -16.50 -2.22 13.63
N THR A 451 -15.64 -2.80 14.45
CA THR A 451 -15.33 -4.23 14.42
C THR A 451 -15.92 -4.90 15.65
N PRO A 452 -16.85 -5.86 15.51
CA PRO A 452 -17.46 -6.56 16.63
C PRO A 452 -16.42 -7.27 17.50
N LEU A 453 -16.59 -7.12 18.80
CA LEU A 453 -15.78 -7.86 19.76
C LEU A 453 -16.01 -9.37 19.60
N PRO A 454 -15.02 -10.21 19.97
CA PRO A 454 -15.26 -11.65 20.13
C PRO A 454 -16.46 -11.92 21.03
N PRO A 455 -17.22 -12.98 20.79
CA PRO A 455 -18.33 -13.35 21.68
C PRO A 455 -17.86 -13.44 23.13
N ASN A 456 -18.63 -12.83 24.02
CA ASN A 456 -18.36 -12.79 25.47
C ASN A 456 -17.10 -11.98 25.89
N ALA A 457 -16.47 -11.23 24.98
CA ALA A 457 -15.40 -10.33 25.37
C ALA A 457 -15.97 -9.15 26.19
N PRO A 458 -15.25 -8.68 27.22
CA PRO A 458 -15.69 -7.52 28.00
C PRO A 458 -15.71 -6.27 27.12
N VAL A 459 -16.72 -5.43 27.32
CA VAL A 459 -16.79 -4.13 26.67
C VAL A 459 -15.66 -3.25 27.21
N PRO A 460 -14.88 -2.59 26.35
CA PRO A 460 -13.82 -1.68 26.80
C PRO A 460 -14.37 -0.54 27.68
N ALA A 461 -13.66 -0.23 28.75
CA ALA A 461 -14.04 0.85 29.67
C ALA A 461 -14.08 2.23 28.96
N THR A 462 -13.21 2.44 27.99
CA THR A 462 -13.18 3.64 27.15
C THR A 462 -13.79 3.31 25.78
N PRO A 463 -14.89 3.97 25.39
CA PRO A 463 -15.49 3.80 24.08
C PRO A 463 -14.51 4.15 22.95
N ASN A 464 -14.53 3.34 21.91
CA ASN A 464 -13.79 3.65 20.68
C ASN A 464 -14.44 4.85 19.96
N ALA A 465 -13.64 5.84 19.61
CA ALA A 465 -14.12 7.05 18.94
C ALA A 465 -14.78 6.76 17.58
N ASN A 466 -14.33 5.72 16.84
CA ASN A 466 -14.97 5.30 15.60
C ASN A 466 -16.38 4.76 15.85
N ASN A 467 -16.56 3.94 16.91
CA ASN A 467 -17.88 3.39 17.26
C ASN A 467 -18.85 4.52 17.66
N VAL A 468 -18.37 5.49 18.44
CA VAL A 468 -19.16 6.66 18.83
C VAL A 468 -19.58 7.47 17.59
N ASN A 469 -18.63 7.74 16.69
CA ASN A 469 -18.91 8.47 15.45
C ASN A 469 -19.92 7.73 14.54
N LEU A 470 -19.83 6.39 14.46
CA LEU A 470 -20.82 5.60 13.70
C LEU A 470 -22.21 5.71 14.31
N ILE A 471 -22.34 5.61 15.64
CA ILE A 471 -23.63 5.79 16.35
C ILE A 471 -24.20 7.19 16.07
N ASP A 472 -23.39 8.23 16.21
CA ASP A 472 -23.81 9.62 15.95
C ASP A 472 -24.33 9.80 14.51
N ASN A 473 -23.71 9.12 13.53
CA ASN A 473 -24.20 9.14 12.14
C ASN A 473 -25.48 8.35 11.95
N ILE A 474 -25.65 7.19 12.59
CA ILE A 474 -26.91 6.40 12.57
C ILE A 474 -28.06 7.26 13.12
N GLU A 475 -27.85 7.90 14.28
CA GLU A 475 -28.84 8.75 14.95
C GLU A 475 -29.17 10.02 14.15
N ARG A 476 -28.13 10.72 13.64
CA ARG A 476 -28.28 11.90 12.79
C ARG A 476 -29.12 11.62 11.53
N LEU A 477 -28.90 10.47 10.91
CA LEU A 477 -29.61 10.04 9.70
C LEU A 477 -30.95 9.35 10.00
N LYS A 478 -31.25 9.11 11.29
CA LYS A 478 -32.45 8.41 11.76
C LYS A 478 -32.63 7.04 11.13
N PHE A 479 -31.51 6.30 10.98
CA PHE A 479 -31.57 4.96 10.43
C PHE A 479 -32.21 3.97 11.39
N ASP A 480 -33.14 3.17 10.89
CA ASP A 480 -33.73 2.04 11.64
C ASP A 480 -32.92 0.76 11.35
N VAL A 481 -31.72 0.67 11.95
CA VAL A 481 -30.81 -0.45 11.75
C VAL A 481 -31.19 -1.60 12.66
N ALA A 482 -31.37 -2.80 12.11
CA ALA A 482 -31.53 -4.04 12.88
C ALA A 482 -30.19 -4.76 13.06
N LYS A 483 -29.40 -4.88 11.98
CA LYS A 483 -28.10 -5.54 11.98
C LYS A 483 -27.04 -4.73 11.26
N ILE A 484 -25.80 -4.88 11.69
CA ILE A 484 -24.61 -4.38 11.01
C ILE A 484 -23.93 -5.57 10.30
N LEU A 485 -23.54 -5.33 9.05
CA LEU A 485 -22.71 -6.20 8.23
C LEU A 485 -21.33 -5.56 8.12
N PRO A 486 -20.45 -5.82 9.08
CA PRO A 486 -19.13 -5.19 9.06
C PRO A 486 -18.23 -5.88 8.04
N LEU A 487 -17.37 -5.09 7.40
CA LEU A 487 -16.36 -5.63 6.50
C LEU A 487 -15.16 -6.22 7.28
N HIS A 488 -15.15 -6.03 8.60
CA HIS A 488 -14.28 -6.72 9.54
C HIS A 488 -15.12 -7.46 10.61
N GLY A 489 -14.99 -8.80 10.63
CA GLY A 489 -15.64 -9.61 11.65
C GLY A 489 -17.00 -10.17 11.26
N ARG A 490 -17.84 -10.45 12.24
CA ARG A 490 -19.12 -11.15 12.11
C ARG A 490 -20.31 -10.21 11.97
N VAL A 491 -21.38 -10.66 11.35
CA VAL A 491 -22.67 -9.96 11.34
C VAL A 491 -23.25 -9.91 12.75
N VAL A 492 -23.72 -8.74 13.18
CA VAL A 492 -24.20 -8.51 14.55
C VAL A 492 -25.49 -7.67 14.61
N PRO A 493 -26.32 -7.84 15.66
CA PRO A 493 -27.35 -6.87 15.99
C PRO A 493 -26.74 -5.49 16.31
N VAL A 494 -27.40 -4.41 15.89
CA VAL A 494 -26.90 -3.05 16.15
C VAL A 494 -26.74 -2.71 17.63
N GLY A 495 -27.48 -3.39 18.51
CA GLY A 495 -27.35 -3.23 19.97
C GLY A 495 -25.94 -3.53 20.50
N GLU A 496 -25.17 -4.43 19.83
CA GLU A 496 -23.77 -4.69 20.22
C GLU A 496 -22.89 -3.44 20.00
N LEU A 497 -23.08 -2.70 18.92
CA LEU A 497 -22.38 -1.43 18.70
C LEU A 497 -22.70 -0.43 19.82
N TYR A 498 -24.01 -0.22 20.11
CA TYR A 498 -24.44 0.72 21.15
C TYR A 498 -23.88 0.35 22.53
N ALA A 499 -23.80 -0.94 22.86
CA ALA A 499 -23.17 -1.41 24.09
C ALA A 499 -21.71 -0.99 24.22
N THR A 500 -20.93 -0.98 23.13
CA THR A 500 -19.52 -0.57 23.15
C THR A 500 -19.31 0.91 23.48
N ALA A 501 -20.32 1.73 23.35
CA ALA A 501 -20.30 3.16 23.69
C ALA A 501 -21.08 3.47 24.99
N SER A 502 -21.50 2.44 25.73
CA SER A 502 -22.36 2.56 26.91
C SER A 502 -23.66 3.37 26.66
N ARG A 503 -24.16 3.31 25.42
CA ARG A 503 -25.41 3.94 24.99
C ARG A 503 -26.53 2.90 24.94
N LYS A 504 -27.76 3.34 25.20
CA LYS A 504 -28.97 2.56 24.93
C LYS A 504 -29.52 2.97 23.57
N ARG A 505 -30.01 2.00 22.83
CA ARG A 505 -30.76 2.24 21.60
C ARG A 505 -32.21 2.60 21.91
#